data_a53142b3e41611b4e857f85d602cfdc1
#
_entry.id   a53142b3e41611b4e857f85d602cfdc1
#
_cell.length_a   1.000
_cell.length_b   1.000
_cell.length_c   1.000
_cell.angle_alpha   90.00
_cell.angle_beta   90.00
_cell.angle_gamma   90.00
#
_symmetry.space_group_name_H-M   'P 1'
#
loop_
_entity.id
_entity.type
_entity.pdbx_description
1 polymer ?
#
loop_
_entity_poly.entity_id
_entity_poly.type
_entity_poly.pdbx_seq_one_letter_code
_entity_poly.pdbx_strand_id
1 'polypeptide(L)'
;DGVSDGVKVNVPVYPASQELVEVHSAVLLHGMSEDELIRSLRERFVNVPSVGAEYSSISVMDMLRDALPLTVEAKGKDVISQSEAMYVNLLAAGLRAAEGSPVREYVDAAMTSASKILECANDDGGFSWFEGMKSSPIVTAVVLERFAGLRDRKLLNVVSEELGEDALDAFDEA
;
A
#
# COMPACT_ATOMS: atom_id res chain seq x y z
N ASP A 1 58.01 -21.49 -41.25
CA ASP A 1 57.24 -20.49 -40.53
C ASP A 1 55.79 -20.92 -40.55
N GLY A 2 55.33 -21.54 -39.46
CA GLY A 2 53.95 -21.95 -39.31
C GLY A 2 53.12 -20.79 -38.76
N VAL A 3 52.20 -20.27 -39.53
CA VAL A 3 51.18 -19.30 -39.07
C VAL A 3 50.05 -20.12 -38.47
N SER A 4 49.84 -19.99 -37.16
CA SER A 4 48.69 -20.57 -36.48
C SER A 4 47.62 -19.46 -36.35
N ASP A 5 46.52 -19.64 -37.04
CA ASP A 5 45.34 -18.77 -36.90
C ASP A 5 44.36 -19.46 -35.96
N GLY A 6 44.07 -18.80 -34.85
CA GLY A 6 43.19 -19.30 -33.81
C GLY A 6 42.02 -18.31 -33.59
N VAL A 7 40.79 -18.76 -33.87
CA VAL A 7 39.58 -18.02 -33.56
C VAL A 7 39.06 -18.45 -32.20
N LYS A 8 38.93 -17.48 -31.26
CA LYS A 8 38.29 -17.68 -29.95
C LYS A 8 36.82 -17.35 -30.09
N VAL A 9 35.94 -18.34 -30.00
CA VAL A 9 34.49 -18.16 -30.01
C VAL A 9 33.95 -18.49 -28.61
N ASN A 10 33.22 -17.58 -28.01
CA ASN A 10 32.46 -17.84 -26.81
C ASN A 10 31.12 -18.48 -27.18
N VAL A 11 31.00 -19.79 -26.89
CA VAL A 11 29.74 -20.51 -27.09
C VAL A 11 28.96 -20.52 -25.78
N PRO A 12 27.73 -19.97 -25.72
CA PRO A 12 26.90 -20.07 -24.51
C PRO A 12 26.50 -21.54 -24.33
N VAL A 13 26.80 -22.10 -23.17
CA VAL A 13 26.36 -23.44 -22.80
C VAL A 13 25.10 -23.29 -21.95
N TYR A 14 23.99 -23.75 -22.48
CA TYR A 14 22.74 -23.81 -21.74
C TYR A 14 22.65 -25.12 -20.97
N PRO A 15 21.99 -25.12 -19.75
CA PRO A 15 21.78 -26.37 -19.03
C PRO A 15 20.92 -27.33 -19.84
N ALA A 16 21.19 -28.61 -19.70
CA ALA A 16 20.48 -29.69 -20.41
C ALA A 16 19.03 -29.88 -19.93
N SER A 17 18.68 -29.24 -18.78
CA SER A 17 17.34 -29.23 -18.21
C SER A 17 16.88 -27.79 -17.97
N GLN A 18 15.63 -27.54 -18.22
CA GLN A 18 14.97 -26.27 -17.91
C GLN A 18 13.99 -26.52 -16.76
N GLU A 19 14.05 -25.67 -15.74
CA GLU A 19 13.05 -25.67 -14.69
C GLU A 19 11.76 -25.02 -15.24
N LEU A 20 10.66 -25.75 -15.16
CA LEU A 20 9.34 -25.27 -15.50
C LEU A 20 8.55 -25.05 -14.21
N VAL A 21 8.08 -23.83 -14.02
CA VAL A 21 7.20 -23.47 -12.90
C VAL A 21 5.78 -23.32 -13.44
N GLU A 22 4.88 -24.17 -12.96
CA GLU A 22 3.46 -24.08 -13.25
C GLU A 22 2.75 -23.50 -12.01
N VAL A 23 2.02 -22.41 -12.17
CA VAL A 23 1.34 -21.70 -11.06
C VAL A 23 -0.16 -21.70 -11.30
N HIS A 24 -0.89 -22.17 -10.31
CA HIS A 24 -2.36 -22.08 -10.26
C HIS A 24 -2.81 -21.32 -9.02
N SER A 25 -3.82 -20.48 -9.18
CA SER A 25 -4.45 -19.75 -8.09
C SER A 25 -5.94 -20.07 -8.01
N ALA A 26 -6.49 -20.03 -6.82
CA ALA A 26 -7.92 -20.12 -6.57
C ALA A 26 -8.28 -19.32 -5.33
N VAL A 27 -9.55 -18.93 -5.24
CA VAL A 27 -10.09 -18.18 -4.11
C VAL A 27 -10.81 -19.16 -3.19
N LEU A 28 -10.54 -19.10 -1.89
CA LEU A 28 -11.29 -19.82 -0.88
C LEU A 28 -12.67 -19.18 -0.74
N LEU A 29 -13.70 -19.90 -1.15
CA LEU A 29 -15.08 -19.42 -1.06
C LEU A 29 -15.69 -19.75 0.30
N HIS A 30 -16.68 -18.96 0.70
CA HIS A 30 -17.42 -19.22 1.94
C HIS A 30 -18.03 -20.64 1.92
N GLY A 31 -17.75 -21.42 2.97
CA GLY A 31 -18.21 -22.79 3.10
C GLY A 31 -17.32 -23.87 2.45
N MET A 32 -16.25 -23.47 1.75
CA MET A 32 -15.23 -24.40 1.24
C MET A 32 -14.13 -24.60 2.29
N SER A 33 -13.70 -25.83 2.48
CA SER A 33 -12.53 -26.11 3.33
C SER A 33 -11.23 -25.91 2.58
N GLU A 34 -10.16 -25.63 3.31
CA GLU A 34 -8.80 -25.47 2.75
C GLU A 34 -8.35 -26.76 2.03
N ASP A 35 -8.66 -27.93 2.59
CA ASP A 35 -8.33 -29.21 1.97
C ASP A 35 -9.04 -29.45 0.63
N GLU A 36 -10.29 -29.00 0.50
CA GLU A 36 -11.03 -29.05 -0.76
C GLU A 36 -10.41 -28.14 -1.80
N LEU A 37 -9.99 -26.92 -1.39
CA LEU A 37 -9.33 -25.98 -2.26
C LEU A 37 -7.99 -26.55 -2.76
N ILE A 38 -7.14 -27.06 -1.86
CA ILE A 38 -5.85 -27.66 -2.20
C ILE A 38 -6.04 -28.83 -3.15
N ARG A 39 -7.04 -29.68 -2.91
CA ARG A 39 -7.36 -30.80 -3.81
C ARG A 39 -7.73 -30.29 -5.20
N SER A 40 -8.60 -29.28 -5.29
CA SER A 40 -9.01 -28.70 -6.57
C SER A 40 -7.84 -28.05 -7.32
N LEU A 41 -6.89 -27.46 -6.61
CA LEU A 41 -5.68 -26.89 -7.20
C LEU A 41 -4.76 -27.97 -7.75
N ARG A 42 -4.59 -29.09 -7.02
CA ARG A 42 -3.78 -30.24 -7.47
C ARG A 42 -4.27 -30.83 -8.79
N GLU A 43 -5.58 -30.88 -8.97
CA GLU A 43 -6.20 -31.42 -10.19
C GLU A 43 -5.98 -30.51 -11.42
N ARG A 44 -5.56 -29.28 -11.23
CA ARG A 44 -5.29 -28.33 -12.33
C ARG A 44 -3.90 -28.47 -12.92
N PHE A 45 -2.96 -29.07 -12.21
CA PHE A 45 -1.61 -29.27 -12.73
C PHE A 45 -1.63 -30.33 -13.85
N VAL A 46 -1.11 -29.91 -15.00
CA VAL A 46 -1.02 -30.79 -16.20
C VAL A 46 0.12 -31.81 -16.04
N ASN A 47 1.20 -31.39 -15.39
CA ASN A 47 2.34 -32.24 -15.13
C ASN A 47 2.46 -32.52 -13.63
N VAL A 48 2.66 -33.80 -13.28
CA VAL A 48 2.96 -34.15 -11.89
C VAL A 48 4.30 -33.55 -11.53
N PRO A 49 4.38 -32.67 -10.53
CA PRO A 49 5.64 -32.02 -10.18
C PRO A 49 6.65 -33.07 -9.73
N SER A 50 7.80 -33.10 -10.39
CA SER A 50 8.90 -34.00 -10.02
C SER A 50 9.61 -33.63 -8.73
N VAL A 51 9.41 -32.40 -8.26
CA VAL A 51 10.14 -31.81 -7.12
C VAL A 51 9.20 -31.43 -5.96
N GLY A 52 7.88 -31.50 -6.13
CA GLY A 52 6.89 -31.16 -5.13
C GLY A 52 6.11 -29.89 -5.48
N ALA A 53 5.01 -29.68 -4.78
CA ALA A 53 4.20 -28.49 -4.90
C ALA A 53 4.28 -27.71 -3.60
N GLU A 54 4.48 -26.40 -3.71
CA GLU A 54 4.42 -25.46 -2.60
C GLU A 54 3.06 -24.75 -2.62
N TYR A 55 2.41 -24.67 -1.49
CA TYR A 55 1.14 -23.98 -1.32
C TYR A 55 1.33 -22.77 -0.40
N SER A 56 0.92 -21.62 -0.87
CA SER A 56 0.87 -20.41 -0.06
C SER A 56 -0.52 -19.82 -0.10
N SER A 57 -1.01 -19.32 1.03
CA SER A 57 -2.23 -18.54 1.10
C SER A 57 -1.88 -17.07 1.27
N ILE A 58 -2.56 -16.20 0.53
CA ILE A 58 -2.42 -14.76 0.65
C ILE A 58 -3.81 -14.20 0.95
N SER A 59 -3.96 -13.53 2.10
CA SER A 59 -5.18 -12.82 2.42
C SER A 59 -5.27 -11.49 1.67
N VAL A 60 -6.49 -10.94 1.54
CA VAL A 60 -6.66 -9.57 1.00
C VAL A 60 -5.89 -8.54 1.84
N MET A 61 -5.79 -8.76 3.15
CA MET A 61 -5.03 -7.90 4.05
C MET A 61 -3.52 -7.98 3.78
N ASP A 62 -2.98 -9.16 3.48
CA ASP A 62 -1.58 -9.32 3.09
C ASP A 62 -1.30 -8.61 1.76
N MET A 63 -2.20 -8.76 0.78
CA MET A 63 -2.09 -8.06 -0.50
C MET A 63 -2.14 -6.54 -0.34
N LEU A 64 -3.03 -6.02 0.52
CA LEU A 64 -3.11 -4.59 0.83
C LEU A 64 -1.84 -4.09 1.50
N ARG A 65 -1.32 -4.85 2.45
CA ARG A 65 -0.07 -4.53 3.17
C ARG A 65 1.12 -4.45 2.23
N ASP A 66 1.24 -5.43 1.33
CA ASP A 66 2.33 -5.48 0.36
C ASP A 66 2.22 -4.39 -0.72
N ALA A 67 0.99 -3.96 -1.03
CA ALA A 67 0.73 -2.89 -1.98
C ALA A 67 0.94 -1.48 -1.39
N LEU A 68 0.86 -1.32 -0.05
CA LEU A 68 1.09 -0.04 0.61
C LEU A 68 2.58 0.24 0.72
N PRO A 69 3.07 1.35 0.15
CA PRO A 69 4.47 1.76 0.29
C PRO A 69 4.83 2.02 1.75
N LEU A 70 6.13 2.13 2.05
CA LEU A 70 6.60 2.47 3.38
C LEU A 70 6.04 3.82 3.85
N THR A 71 6.09 4.83 2.97
CA THR A 71 5.42 6.12 3.18
C THR A 71 4.95 6.68 1.84
N VAL A 72 3.92 7.50 1.84
CA VAL A 72 3.40 8.17 0.65
C VAL A 72 3.67 9.66 0.74
N GLU A 73 4.48 10.16 -0.18
CA GLU A 73 4.60 11.59 -0.40
C GLU A 73 3.49 12.07 -1.33
N ALA A 74 2.94 13.27 -1.04
CA ALA A 74 1.97 13.88 -1.92
C ALA A 74 2.61 14.18 -3.29
N LYS A 75 1.93 13.78 -4.37
CA LYS A 75 2.41 14.00 -5.75
C LYS A 75 2.39 15.46 -6.17
N GLY A 76 1.59 16.29 -5.48
CA GLY A 76 1.42 17.71 -5.74
C GLY A 76 1.39 18.53 -4.46
N LYS A 77 1.38 19.85 -4.62
CA LYS A 77 1.22 20.80 -3.52
C LYS A 77 -0.24 21.19 -3.29
N ASP A 78 -1.15 20.68 -4.12
CA ASP A 78 -2.57 20.92 -3.99
C ASP A 78 -3.15 20.14 -2.80
N VAL A 79 -4.22 20.67 -2.23
CA VAL A 79 -4.85 20.11 -1.04
C VAL A 79 -5.38 18.68 -1.25
N ILE A 80 -5.79 18.33 -2.46
CA ILE A 80 -6.28 16.97 -2.76
C ILE A 80 -5.14 15.96 -2.66
N SER A 81 -4.00 16.24 -3.33
CA SER A 81 -2.80 15.40 -3.23
C SER A 81 -2.31 15.25 -1.79
N GLN A 82 -2.38 16.33 -0.98
CA GLN A 82 -2.03 16.27 0.44
C GLN A 82 -3.03 15.41 1.23
N SER A 83 -4.34 15.56 0.98
CA SER A 83 -5.37 14.77 1.68
C SER A 83 -5.28 13.27 1.34
N GLU A 84 -4.92 12.91 0.11
CA GLU A 84 -4.67 11.53 -0.28
C GLU A 84 -3.46 10.95 0.43
N ALA A 85 -2.34 11.68 0.45
CA ALA A 85 -1.13 11.24 1.13
C ALA A 85 -1.36 11.06 2.63
N MET A 86 -2.02 12.00 3.29
CA MET A 86 -2.42 11.89 4.69
C MET A 86 -3.25 10.63 4.93
N TYR A 87 -4.30 10.44 4.14
CA TYR A 87 -5.22 9.32 4.30
C TYR A 87 -4.54 7.96 4.14
N VAL A 88 -3.72 7.81 3.09
CA VAL A 88 -3.01 6.55 2.81
C VAL A 88 -1.98 6.23 3.89
N ASN A 89 -1.25 7.25 4.37
CA ASN A 89 -0.29 7.05 5.46
C ASN A 89 -0.98 6.62 6.76
N LEU A 90 -2.10 7.23 7.14
CA LEU A 90 -2.85 6.83 8.34
C LEU A 90 -3.50 5.45 8.18
N LEU A 91 -3.96 5.10 6.98
CA LEU A 91 -4.44 3.75 6.69
C LEU A 91 -3.32 2.71 6.87
N ALA A 92 -2.14 2.99 6.32
CA ALA A 92 -0.96 2.12 6.47
C ALA A 92 -0.52 2.01 7.93
N ALA A 93 -0.52 3.13 8.67
CA ALA A 93 -0.23 3.15 10.10
C ALA A 93 -1.22 2.27 10.90
N GLY A 94 -2.53 2.40 10.65
CA GLY A 94 -3.55 1.60 11.31
C GLY A 94 -3.40 0.10 11.05
N LEU A 95 -3.09 -0.30 9.82
CA LEU A 95 -2.85 -1.70 9.46
C LEU A 95 -1.59 -2.26 10.15
N ARG A 96 -0.51 -1.49 10.21
CA ARG A 96 0.73 -1.92 10.84
C ARG A 96 0.68 -1.89 12.37
N ALA A 97 -0.02 -0.92 12.96
CA ALA A 97 -0.26 -0.87 14.41
C ALA A 97 -1.00 -2.13 14.89
N ALA A 98 -1.98 -2.62 14.15
CA ALA A 98 -2.70 -3.85 14.46
C ALA A 98 -1.78 -5.09 14.53
N GLU A 99 -0.58 -5.03 13.93
CA GLU A 99 0.43 -6.08 13.94
C GLU A 99 1.54 -5.84 14.97
N GLY A 100 1.46 -4.74 15.73
CA GLY A 100 2.52 -4.33 16.66
C GLY A 100 3.79 -3.83 15.97
N SER A 101 3.71 -3.44 14.70
CA SER A 101 4.83 -2.89 13.94
C SER A 101 5.01 -1.38 14.20
N PRO A 102 6.23 -0.82 14.12
CA PRO A 102 6.45 0.61 14.25
C PRO A 102 5.69 1.40 13.17
N VAL A 103 5.04 2.50 13.57
CA VAL A 103 4.18 3.30 12.68
C VAL A 103 4.58 4.78 12.63
N ARG A 104 5.57 5.19 13.40
CA ARG A 104 5.98 6.59 13.57
C ARG A 104 6.22 7.32 12.24
N GLU A 105 6.91 6.70 11.30
CA GLU A 105 7.20 7.31 9.99
C GLU A 105 5.94 7.65 9.20
N TYR A 106 4.93 6.77 9.27
CA TYR A 106 3.64 6.99 8.61
C TYR A 106 2.86 8.13 9.26
N VAL A 107 2.87 8.18 10.59
CA VAL A 107 2.21 9.25 11.35
C VAL A 107 2.88 10.59 11.06
N ASP A 108 4.21 10.68 11.10
CA ASP A 108 4.95 11.90 10.81
C ASP A 108 4.70 12.41 9.36
N ALA A 109 4.66 11.49 8.38
CA ALA A 109 4.32 11.82 6.99
C ALA A 109 2.87 12.32 6.85
N ALA A 110 1.93 11.70 7.56
CA ALA A 110 0.53 12.12 7.58
C ALA A 110 0.36 13.51 8.19
N MET A 111 1.02 13.78 9.33
CA MET A 111 1.00 15.07 10.00
C MET A 111 1.59 16.19 9.15
N THR A 112 2.66 15.87 8.40
CA THR A 112 3.25 16.82 7.44
C THR A 112 2.23 17.20 6.37
N SER A 113 1.47 16.25 5.85
CA SER A 113 0.41 16.52 4.88
C SER A 113 -0.79 17.24 5.52
N ALA A 114 -1.18 16.88 6.76
CA ALA A 114 -2.25 17.55 7.50
C ALA A 114 -1.95 19.05 7.68
N SER A 115 -0.75 19.41 8.09
CA SER A 115 -0.35 20.82 8.23
C SER A 115 -0.54 21.61 6.93
N LYS A 116 -0.20 21.00 5.78
CA LYS A 116 -0.38 21.65 4.46
C LYS A 116 -1.86 21.74 4.04
N ILE A 117 -2.70 20.81 4.49
CA ILE A 117 -4.16 20.90 4.27
C ILE A 117 -4.72 22.08 5.05
N LEU A 118 -4.29 22.27 6.31
CA LEU A 118 -4.72 23.38 7.14
C LEU A 118 -4.32 24.76 6.58
N GLU A 119 -3.16 24.85 5.92
CA GLU A 119 -2.75 26.07 5.19
C GLU A 119 -3.74 26.45 4.06
N CYS A 120 -4.53 25.49 3.57
CA CYS A 120 -5.55 25.70 2.54
C CYS A 120 -6.97 25.94 3.13
N ALA A 121 -7.14 25.90 4.45
CA ALA A 121 -8.39 26.23 5.12
C ALA A 121 -8.60 27.76 5.12
N ASN A 122 -9.85 28.20 4.91
CA ASN A 122 -10.23 29.60 4.92
C ASN A 122 -11.19 29.91 6.06
N ASP A 123 -11.30 31.17 6.41
CA ASP A 123 -12.17 31.67 7.49
C ASP A 123 -13.67 31.36 7.29
N ASP A 124 -14.08 31.03 6.05
CA ASP A 124 -15.44 30.61 5.73
C ASP A 124 -15.74 29.14 6.02
N GLY A 125 -14.76 28.40 6.58
CA GLY A 125 -14.86 26.99 6.89
C GLY A 125 -14.69 26.06 5.67
N GLY A 126 -14.27 26.61 4.53
CA GLY A 126 -14.02 25.86 3.31
C GLY A 126 -12.53 25.69 3.01
N PHE A 127 -12.22 24.72 2.13
CA PHE A 127 -10.86 24.47 1.65
C PHE A 127 -10.67 24.96 0.22
N SER A 128 -9.50 25.50 -0.05
CA SER A 128 -9.06 25.92 -1.38
C SER A 128 -8.14 24.89 -2.03
N TRP A 129 -7.92 24.99 -3.34
CA TRP A 129 -6.96 24.12 -4.06
C TRP A 129 -5.51 24.32 -3.59
N PHE A 130 -5.15 25.58 -3.34
CA PHE A 130 -3.83 25.99 -2.88
C PHE A 130 -4.00 27.10 -1.86
N GLU A 131 -3.02 27.26 -0.98
CA GLU A 131 -2.94 28.36 0.00
C GLU A 131 -3.24 29.71 -0.66
N GLY A 132 -4.06 30.52 0.02
CA GLY A 132 -4.43 31.87 -0.40
C GLY A 132 -5.47 31.96 -1.54
N MET A 133 -5.99 30.83 -2.02
CA MET A 133 -7.10 30.81 -2.98
C MET A 133 -8.45 30.85 -2.23
N LYS A 134 -9.52 31.14 -2.97
CA LYS A 134 -10.89 31.07 -2.45
C LYS A 134 -11.31 29.62 -2.26
N SER A 135 -12.17 29.38 -1.28
CA SER A 135 -12.77 28.09 -1.01
C SER A 135 -13.51 27.53 -2.22
N SER A 136 -13.37 26.24 -2.42
CA SER A 136 -14.06 25.48 -3.45
C SER A 136 -14.98 24.46 -2.80
N PRO A 137 -16.29 24.46 -3.06
CA PRO A 137 -17.21 23.47 -2.48
C PRO A 137 -16.82 22.02 -2.80
N ILE A 138 -16.28 21.79 -3.99
CA ILE A 138 -15.85 20.45 -4.43
C ILE A 138 -14.62 20.01 -3.61
N VAL A 139 -13.62 20.87 -3.50
CA VAL A 139 -12.41 20.61 -2.72
C VAL A 139 -12.76 20.38 -1.25
N THR A 140 -13.58 21.24 -0.70
CA THR A 140 -14.07 21.12 0.70
C THR A 140 -14.76 19.78 0.91
N ALA A 141 -15.65 19.36 0.01
CA ALA A 141 -16.34 18.08 0.12
C ALA A 141 -15.37 16.89 0.11
N VAL A 142 -14.36 16.91 -0.77
CA VAL A 142 -13.34 15.83 -0.85
C VAL A 142 -12.50 15.78 0.42
N VAL A 143 -12.03 16.91 0.90
CA VAL A 143 -11.23 16.97 2.14
C VAL A 143 -12.04 16.46 3.33
N LEU A 144 -13.26 16.94 3.51
CA LEU A 144 -14.14 16.51 4.60
C LEU A 144 -14.49 15.02 4.51
N GLU A 145 -14.69 14.48 3.31
CA GLU A 145 -14.89 13.04 3.12
C GLU A 145 -13.69 12.22 3.63
N ARG A 146 -12.46 12.68 3.36
CA ARG A 146 -11.24 12.02 3.86
C ARG A 146 -11.17 12.08 5.39
N PHE A 147 -11.41 13.25 5.98
CA PHE A 147 -11.43 13.38 7.45
C PHE A 147 -12.52 12.52 8.10
N ALA A 148 -13.74 12.53 7.55
CA ALA A 148 -14.81 11.66 8.02
C ALA A 148 -14.43 10.19 7.93
N GLY A 149 -13.81 9.76 6.82
CA GLY A 149 -13.34 8.40 6.64
C GLY A 149 -12.25 7.99 7.64
N LEU A 150 -11.35 8.89 8.03
CA LEU A 150 -10.36 8.64 9.08
C LEU A 150 -11.03 8.47 10.46
N ARG A 151 -11.98 9.34 10.78
CA ARG A 151 -12.73 9.32 12.05
C ARG A 151 -13.58 8.04 12.18
N ASP A 152 -14.35 7.70 11.16
CA ASP A 152 -15.22 6.51 11.14
C ASP A 152 -14.43 5.21 11.31
N ARG A 153 -13.23 5.13 10.74
CA ARG A 153 -12.34 3.96 10.85
C ARG A 153 -11.43 3.99 12.07
N LYS A 154 -11.56 5.01 12.92
CA LYS A 154 -10.72 5.21 14.12
C LYS A 154 -9.23 5.26 13.82
N LEU A 155 -8.85 5.65 12.61
CA LEU A 155 -7.45 5.74 12.20
C LEU A 155 -6.71 6.89 12.90
N LEU A 156 -7.44 7.88 13.41
CA LEU A 156 -6.86 8.96 14.22
C LEU A 156 -6.35 8.47 15.58
N ASN A 157 -6.84 7.34 16.08
CA ASN A 157 -6.35 6.79 17.35
C ASN A 157 -4.85 6.47 17.28
N VAL A 158 -4.34 6.07 16.10
CA VAL A 158 -2.91 5.81 15.91
C VAL A 158 -2.09 7.10 16.09
N VAL A 159 -2.64 8.25 15.72
CA VAL A 159 -1.98 9.55 15.92
C VAL A 159 -1.88 9.87 17.40
N SER A 160 -2.98 9.72 18.17
CA SER A 160 -2.97 9.97 19.62
C SER A 160 -2.07 9.00 20.38
N GLU A 161 -2.00 7.74 19.97
CA GLU A 161 -1.12 6.73 20.56
C GLU A 161 0.37 7.04 20.34
N GLU A 162 0.74 7.56 19.17
CA GLU A 162 2.13 7.86 18.81
C GLU A 162 2.61 9.25 19.22
N LEU A 163 1.73 10.26 19.18
CA LEU A 163 2.09 11.66 19.37
C LEU A 163 1.44 12.31 20.62
N GLY A 164 0.45 11.64 21.23
CA GLY A 164 -0.37 12.20 22.31
C GLY A 164 -1.68 12.83 21.82
N GLU A 165 -2.60 13.05 22.74
CA GLU A 165 -3.95 13.59 22.43
C GLU A 165 -3.90 15.00 21.85
N ASP A 166 -2.95 15.82 22.29
CA ASP A 166 -2.79 17.21 21.80
C ASP A 166 -2.56 17.28 20.28
N ALA A 167 -2.05 16.20 19.67
CA ALA A 167 -1.87 16.14 18.23
C ALA A 167 -3.19 16.00 17.45
N LEU A 168 -4.26 15.57 18.11
CA LEU A 168 -5.59 15.47 17.51
C LEU A 168 -6.32 16.83 17.47
N ASP A 169 -5.97 17.76 18.37
CA ASP A 169 -6.59 19.08 18.42
C ASP A 169 -6.46 19.80 17.07
N ALA A 170 -5.33 19.60 16.37
CA ALA A 170 -5.13 20.12 15.03
C ALA A 170 -6.12 19.59 13.97
N PHE A 171 -6.69 18.40 14.19
CA PHE A 171 -7.72 17.82 13.31
C PHE A 171 -9.15 18.20 13.71
N ASP A 172 -9.36 18.60 14.96
CA ASP A 172 -10.67 18.98 15.46
C ASP A 172 -10.96 20.48 15.24
N GLU A 173 -9.92 21.29 15.06
CA GLU A 173 -10.04 22.72 14.73
C GLU A 173 -10.23 22.99 13.22
N ALA A 174 -10.02 22.01 12.36
CA ALA A 174 -10.17 22.09 10.89
C ALA A 174 -11.58 21.72 10.44
#